data_6ee19ddf8b73cd37cc97751dfbfa6b79
#
_entry.id   6ee19ddf8b73cd37cc97751dfbfa6b79
#
_cell.length_a   1.000
_cell.length_b   1.000
_cell.length_c   1.000
_cell.angle_alpha   90.00
_cell.angle_beta   90.00
_cell.angle_gamma   90.00
#
_symmetry.space_group_name_H-M   'P 1'
#
loop_
_entity.id
_entity.type
_entity.pdbx_description
1 polymer ?
#
loop_
_entity_poly.entity_id
_entity_poly.type
_entity_poly.pdbx_seq_one_letter_code
_entity_poly.pdbx_strand_id
1 'polypeptide(L)'
;MKKLVTIKSLDHPLAQYLKDDPVRPDIPHDVRVSANSTVFALQDEEKVSAMVCVKYQDQIPSNLDELMDEPKHPTVAVFYTIWSYMAGAGRDMILETRKWIEDNNPEITEFVTYSPKTEMARKFHLKNGASTYRENEDSVNYKY
;
A
#
# COMPACT_ATOMS: atom_id res chain seq x y z
N MET A 1 15.45 -6.26 -14.94
CA MET A 1 14.76 -7.24 -14.08
C MET A 1 14.14 -6.54 -12.90
N LYS A 2 12.88 -6.78 -12.64
CA LYS A 2 12.15 -6.13 -11.54
C LYS A 2 12.44 -6.83 -10.22
N LYS A 3 12.62 -6.03 -9.17
CA LYS A 3 12.91 -6.53 -7.84
C LYS A 3 12.05 -5.81 -6.81
N LEU A 4 11.37 -6.58 -5.97
CA LEU A 4 10.61 -6.03 -4.85
C LEU A 4 11.53 -5.86 -3.65
N VAL A 5 11.54 -4.66 -3.08
CA VAL A 5 12.38 -4.33 -1.92
C VAL A 5 11.48 -3.93 -0.77
N THR A 6 11.70 -4.53 0.41
CA THR A 6 10.97 -4.15 1.63
C THR A 6 11.75 -3.08 2.37
N ILE A 7 11.05 -2.07 2.87
CA ILE A 7 11.63 -0.96 3.60
C ILE A 7 11.01 -0.94 5.00
N LYS A 8 11.82 -1.26 6.01
CA LYS A 8 11.38 -1.38 7.39
C LYS A 8 11.99 -0.33 8.32
N SER A 9 12.78 0.58 7.77
CA SER A 9 13.47 1.61 8.55
C SER A 9 13.67 2.84 7.70
N LEU A 10 13.64 4.03 8.32
CA LEU A 10 13.94 5.28 7.63
C LEU A 10 15.41 5.38 7.24
N ASP A 11 16.26 4.52 7.80
CA ASP A 11 17.68 4.43 7.43
C ASP A 11 17.91 3.72 6.10
N HIS A 12 16.90 3.02 5.60
CA HIS A 12 17.01 2.35 4.31
C HIS A 12 17.20 3.39 3.20
N PRO A 13 18.13 3.13 2.25
CA PRO A 13 18.40 4.09 1.17
C PRO A 13 17.16 4.50 0.36
N LEU A 14 16.21 3.58 0.17
CA LEU A 14 15.00 3.88 -0.60
C LEU A 14 13.93 4.61 0.20
N ALA A 15 14.09 4.77 1.51
CA ALA A 15 13.14 5.53 2.32
C ALA A 15 13.07 7.00 1.90
N GLN A 16 14.11 7.52 1.23
CA GLN A 16 14.11 8.88 0.72
C GLN A 16 12.95 9.16 -0.24
N TYR A 17 12.42 8.13 -0.90
CA TYR A 17 11.31 8.30 -1.84
C TYR A 17 9.96 8.53 -1.17
N LEU A 18 9.86 8.34 0.15
CA LEU A 18 8.60 8.59 0.87
C LEU A 18 8.16 10.05 0.78
N LYS A 19 9.08 10.96 0.61
CA LYS A 19 8.79 12.40 0.45
C LYS A 19 7.98 12.69 -0.82
N ASP A 20 7.97 11.76 -1.77
CA ASP A 20 7.29 11.93 -3.05
C ASP A 20 5.83 11.48 -3.04
N ASP A 21 5.32 10.98 -1.91
CA ASP A 21 3.94 10.48 -1.84
C ASP A 21 2.93 11.57 -2.20
N PRO A 22 2.23 11.43 -3.34
CA PRO A 22 1.25 12.43 -3.77
C PRO A 22 -0.15 12.17 -3.22
N VAL A 23 -0.36 11.01 -2.58
CA VAL A 23 -1.70 10.54 -2.17
C VAL A 23 -1.97 10.87 -0.71
N ARG A 24 -1.02 10.54 0.17
CA ARG A 24 -1.15 10.73 1.61
C ARG A 24 0.07 11.46 2.18
N PRO A 25 0.37 12.68 1.70
CA PRO A 25 1.61 13.36 2.09
C PRO A 25 1.69 13.72 3.58
N ASP A 26 0.54 13.79 4.26
CA ASP A 26 0.48 14.18 5.67
C ASP A 26 0.74 13.03 6.64
N ILE A 27 0.79 11.79 6.18
CA ILE A 27 1.11 10.66 7.05
C ILE A 27 2.59 10.70 7.39
N PRO A 28 2.98 10.74 8.69
CA PRO A 28 4.39 10.79 9.08
C PRO A 28 5.16 9.58 8.55
N HIS A 29 6.42 9.81 8.14
CA HIS A 29 7.23 8.75 7.54
C HIS A 29 7.57 7.64 8.52
N ASP A 30 7.77 7.96 9.81
CA ASP A 30 8.07 6.94 10.82
C ASP A 30 6.90 5.98 11.04
N VAL A 31 5.67 6.44 10.87
CA VAL A 31 4.48 5.58 10.97
C VAL A 31 4.47 4.52 9.87
N ARG A 32 4.99 4.85 8.71
CA ARG A 32 4.98 3.97 7.53
C ARG A 32 5.89 2.76 7.68
N VAL A 33 6.87 2.84 8.56
CA VAL A 33 7.84 1.77 8.81
C VAL A 33 7.76 1.25 10.25
N SER A 34 6.70 1.61 10.98
CA SER A 34 6.48 1.16 12.35
C SER A 34 5.98 -0.28 12.39
N ALA A 35 5.74 -0.81 13.60
CA ALA A 35 5.17 -2.14 13.78
C ALA A 35 3.87 -2.29 12.97
N ASN A 36 3.67 -3.45 12.34
CA ASN A 36 2.52 -3.75 11.49
C ASN A 36 2.40 -2.86 10.25
N SER A 37 3.51 -2.24 9.84
CA SER A 37 3.56 -1.41 8.64
C SER A 37 4.80 -1.75 7.85
N THR A 38 4.69 -1.73 6.53
CA THR A 38 5.83 -1.96 5.66
C THR A 38 5.68 -1.12 4.40
N VAL A 39 6.79 -0.57 3.95
CA VAL A 39 6.87 0.09 2.66
C VAL A 39 7.53 -0.86 1.68
N PHE A 40 7.01 -0.95 0.48
CA PHE A 40 7.61 -1.74 -0.59
C PHE A 40 7.96 -0.83 -1.75
N ALA A 41 9.10 -1.09 -2.36
CA ALA A 41 9.53 -0.41 -3.58
C ALA A 41 9.74 -1.45 -4.67
N LEU A 42 9.34 -1.11 -5.89
CA LEU A 42 9.64 -1.93 -7.04
C LEU A 42 10.80 -1.28 -7.79
N GLN A 43 11.91 -2.00 -7.89
CA GLN A 43 13.10 -1.54 -8.61
C GLN A 43 13.21 -2.24 -9.95
N ASP A 44 13.60 -1.49 -10.97
CA ASP A 44 13.94 -2.04 -12.27
C ASP A 44 15.30 -1.45 -12.65
N GLU A 45 16.34 -2.31 -12.71
CA GLU A 45 17.70 -1.92 -13.03
C GLU A 45 18.19 -0.73 -12.18
N GLU A 46 18.06 -0.86 -10.85
CA GLU A 46 18.50 0.14 -9.87
C GLU A 46 17.64 1.42 -9.81
N LYS A 47 16.57 1.49 -10.60
CA LYS A 47 15.65 2.63 -10.56
C LYS A 47 14.36 2.21 -9.86
N VAL A 48 13.86 3.07 -8.99
CA VAL A 48 12.55 2.84 -8.36
C VAL A 48 11.47 3.17 -9.39
N SER A 49 10.60 2.20 -9.67
CA SER A 49 9.51 2.39 -10.63
C SER A 49 8.17 2.63 -9.94
N ALA A 50 8.00 2.16 -8.71
CA ALA A 50 6.78 2.39 -7.94
C ALA A 50 7.03 2.17 -6.46
N MET A 51 6.13 2.72 -5.63
CA MET A 51 6.16 2.58 -4.18
C MET A 51 4.75 2.26 -3.67
N VAL A 52 4.64 1.49 -2.61
CA VAL A 52 3.38 1.26 -1.91
C VAL A 52 3.63 1.20 -0.41
N CYS A 53 2.72 1.80 0.36
CA CYS A 53 2.74 1.71 1.82
C CYS A 53 1.60 0.81 2.26
N VAL A 54 1.90 -0.16 3.13
CA VAL A 54 0.97 -1.18 3.59
C VAL A 54 0.89 -1.14 5.11
N LYS A 55 -0.34 -1.18 5.63
CA LYS A 55 -0.62 -1.36 7.05
C LYS A 55 -1.35 -2.69 7.21
N TYR A 56 -0.90 -3.52 8.15
CA TYR A 56 -1.61 -4.75 8.48
C TYR A 56 -2.62 -4.44 9.57
N GLN A 57 -3.86 -4.87 9.38
CA GLN A 57 -4.96 -4.59 10.28
C GLN A 57 -5.81 -5.84 10.54
N ASP A 58 -6.62 -5.78 11.60
CA ASP A 58 -7.57 -6.85 11.91
C ASP A 58 -8.98 -6.54 11.39
N GLN A 59 -9.17 -5.38 10.77
CA GLN A 59 -10.41 -4.98 10.11
C GLN A 59 -10.11 -4.05 8.94
N ILE A 60 -11.07 -3.92 8.03
CA ILE A 60 -10.95 -3.01 6.88
C ILE A 60 -11.27 -1.59 7.37
N PRO A 61 -10.30 -0.65 7.30
CA PRO A 61 -10.51 0.68 7.86
C PRO A 61 -11.47 1.52 7.01
N SER A 62 -12.38 2.22 7.68
CA SER A 62 -13.30 3.15 7.03
C SER A 62 -12.88 4.60 7.16
N ASN A 63 -11.91 4.88 8.03
CA ASN A 63 -11.38 6.23 8.24
C ASN A 63 -9.93 6.16 8.68
N LEU A 64 -9.30 7.33 8.80
CA LEU A 64 -7.88 7.39 9.13
C LEU A 64 -7.56 6.86 10.53
N ASP A 65 -8.45 7.10 11.50
CA ASP A 65 -8.25 6.60 12.86
C ASP A 65 -8.19 5.09 12.88
N GLU A 66 -9.10 4.43 12.16
CA GLU A 66 -9.11 2.97 12.05
C GLU A 66 -7.86 2.45 11.32
N LEU A 67 -7.40 3.19 10.31
CA LEU A 67 -6.17 2.82 9.61
C LEU A 67 -4.96 2.85 10.54
N MET A 68 -4.92 3.82 11.46
CA MET A 68 -3.79 4.03 12.38
C MET A 68 -3.88 3.19 13.66
N ASP A 69 -5.01 2.52 13.93
CA ASP A 69 -5.17 1.66 15.11
C ASP A 69 -4.15 0.52 15.09
N GLU A 70 -3.71 0.10 16.30
CA GLU A 70 -2.85 -1.06 16.42
C GLU A 70 -3.67 -2.35 16.42
N PRO A 71 -3.41 -3.25 15.49
CA PRO A 71 -4.14 -4.52 15.43
C PRO A 71 -3.65 -5.49 16.50
N LYS A 72 -4.55 -6.39 16.92
CA LYS A 72 -4.21 -7.48 17.83
C LYS A 72 -3.79 -8.73 17.05
N HIS A 73 -4.56 -9.07 16.02
CA HIS A 73 -4.32 -10.24 15.17
C HIS A 73 -4.53 -9.84 13.71
N PRO A 74 -3.53 -9.27 13.05
CA PRO A 74 -3.69 -8.78 11.68
C PRO A 74 -4.06 -9.90 10.71
N THR A 75 -5.10 -9.66 9.91
CA THR A 75 -5.57 -10.56 8.86
C THR A 75 -5.78 -9.85 7.53
N VAL A 76 -5.65 -8.52 7.52
CA VAL A 76 -5.91 -7.68 6.37
C VAL A 76 -4.67 -6.86 6.03
N ALA A 77 -4.27 -6.87 4.78
CA ALA A 77 -3.25 -5.95 4.28
C ALA A 77 -3.96 -4.76 3.63
N VAL A 78 -3.66 -3.56 4.11
CA VAL A 78 -4.27 -2.33 3.61
C VAL A 78 -3.23 -1.53 2.85
N PHE A 79 -3.44 -1.43 1.54
CA PHE A 79 -2.61 -0.58 0.67
C PHE A 79 -3.19 0.84 0.78
N TYR A 80 -2.57 1.68 1.60
CA TYR A 80 -3.17 3.00 1.87
C TYR A 80 -2.60 4.12 1.00
N THR A 81 -1.46 3.89 0.36
CA THR A 81 -0.96 4.81 -0.67
C THR A 81 -0.10 4.05 -1.65
N ILE A 82 -0.21 4.42 -2.92
CA ILE A 82 0.58 3.84 -4.00
C ILE A 82 0.86 4.93 -5.02
N TRP A 83 2.09 4.99 -5.51
CA TRP A 83 2.44 5.89 -6.62
C TRP A 83 3.52 5.25 -7.48
N SER A 84 3.61 5.73 -8.71
CA SER A 84 4.56 5.19 -9.66
C SER A 84 5.33 6.30 -10.37
N TYR A 85 6.53 5.96 -10.79
CA TYR A 85 7.40 6.83 -11.57
C TYR A 85 7.42 6.43 -13.04
N MET A 86 6.85 5.27 -13.37
CA MET A 86 6.83 4.73 -14.72
C MET A 86 5.44 4.18 -15.04
N ALA A 87 5.01 4.34 -16.29
CA ALA A 87 3.72 3.83 -16.73
C ALA A 87 3.62 2.31 -16.53
N GLY A 88 2.48 1.86 -16.01
CA GLY A 88 2.21 0.44 -15.77
C GLY A 88 2.85 -0.13 -14.49
N ALA A 89 3.75 0.60 -13.84
CA ALA A 89 4.45 0.08 -12.67
C ALA A 89 3.54 -0.06 -11.44
N GLY A 90 2.48 0.74 -11.36
CA GLY A 90 1.53 0.63 -10.25
C GLY A 90 0.84 -0.73 -10.20
N ARG A 91 0.48 -1.26 -11.34
CA ARG A 91 -0.12 -2.60 -11.42
C ARG A 91 0.86 -3.66 -10.93
N ASP A 92 2.09 -3.64 -11.45
CA ASP A 92 3.11 -4.60 -11.06
C ASP A 92 3.40 -4.50 -9.56
N MET A 93 3.41 -3.27 -9.03
CA MET A 93 3.62 -3.02 -7.61
C MET A 93 2.59 -3.75 -6.75
N ILE A 94 1.32 -3.63 -7.08
CA ILE A 94 0.25 -4.29 -6.31
C ILE A 94 0.35 -5.81 -6.42
N LEU A 95 0.54 -6.35 -7.61
CA LEU A 95 0.58 -7.79 -7.83
C LEU A 95 1.78 -8.43 -7.12
N GLU A 96 2.96 -7.81 -7.24
CA GLU A 96 4.17 -8.31 -6.60
C GLU A 96 4.10 -8.21 -5.07
N THR A 97 3.57 -7.11 -4.56
CA THR A 97 3.43 -6.91 -3.11
C THR A 97 2.43 -7.90 -2.53
N ARG A 98 1.30 -8.11 -3.19
CA ARG A 98 0.31 -9.08 -2.74
C ARG A 98 0.92 -10.49 -2.67
N LYS A 99 1.64 -10.88 -3.71
CA LYS A 99 2.29 -12.18 -3.74
C LYS A 99 3.31 -12.34 -2.61
N TRP A 100 4.12 -11.31 -2.40
CA TRP A 100 5.11 -11.34 -1.32
C TRP A 100 4.44 -11.51 0.04
N ILE A 101 3.35 -10.78 0.30
CA ILE A 101 2.62 -10.87 1.56
C ILE A 101 2.00 -12.25 1.72
N GLU A 102 1.38 -12.79 0.68
CA GLU A 102 0.81 -14.15 0.71
C GLU A 102 1.87 -15.19 1.07
N ASP A 103 3.07 -15.06 0.52
CA ASP A 103 4.16 -16.02 0.75
C ASP A 103 4.82 -15.87 2.13
N ASN A 104 4.87 -14.65 2.67
CA ASN A 104 5.61 -14.37 3.90
C ASN A 104 4.73 -14.17 5.14
N ASN A 105 3.47 -13.85 4.96
CA ASN A 105 2.51 -13.60 6.05
C ASN A 105 1.22 -14.37 5.77
N PRO A 106 1.21 -15.70 5.98
CA PRO A 106 0.05 -16.53 5.63
C PRO A 106 -1.21 -16.21 6.44
N GLU A 107 -1.08 -15.51 7.57
CA GLU A 107 -2.22 -15.05 8.37
C GLU A 107 -3.01 -13.93 7.68
N ILE A 108 -2.40 -13.26 6.71
CA ILE A 108 -3.08 -12.20 5.95
C ILE A 108 -3.89 -12.85 4.83
N THR A 109 -5.21 -12.70 4.90
CA THR A 109 -6.16 -13.36 3.98
C THR A 109 -6.95 -12.37 3.12
N GLU A 110 -6.90 -11.08 3.43
CA GLU A 110 -7.62 -10.05 2.68
C GLU A 110 -6.68 -8.94 2.27
N PHE A 111 -6.89 -8.43 1.05
CA PHE A 111 -6.07 -7.35 0.48
C PHE A 111 -7.01 -6.25 0.02
N VAL A 112 -6.94 -5.11 0.70
CA VAL A 112 -7.82 -3.98 0.44
C VAL A 112 -7.02 -2.70 0.33
N THR A 113 -7.65 -1.66 -0.19
CA THR A 113 -7.05 -0.33 -0.25
C THR A 113 -7.72 0.61 0.74
N TYR A 114 -7.05 1.72 1.02
CA TYR A 114 -7.63 2.89 1.66
C TYR A 114 -7.36 4.05 0.72
N SER A 115 -8.24 4.24 -0.26
CA SER A 115 -8.00 5.11 -1.41
C SER A 115 -8.73 6.43 -1.30
N PRO A 116 -8.21 7.50 -1.91
CA PRO A 116 -8.95 8.76 -2.00
C PRO A 116 -10.16 8.60 -2.93
N LYS A 117 -11.16 9.45 -2.73
CA LYS A 117 -12.36 9.47 -3.58
C LYS A 117 -12.09 10.24 -4.87
N THR A 118 -11.27 9.67 -5.75
CA THR A 118 -10.93 10.28 -7.02
C THR A 118 -11.23 9.31 -8.17
N GLU A 119 -11.54 9.85 -9.34
CA GLU A 119 -11.73 9.03 -10.54
C GLU A 119 -10.44 8.31 -10.93
N MET A 120 -9.29 8.95 -10.72
CA MET A 120 -8.00 8.33 -11.02
C MET A 120 -7.80 7.04 -10.21
N ALA A 121 -8.03 7.10 -8.89
CA ALA A 121 -7.89 5.93 -8.02
C ALA A 121 -8.91 4.85 -8.39
N ARG A 122 -10.16 5.26 -8.63
CA ARG A 122 -11.24 4.33 -9.00
C ARG A 122 -10.89 3.58 -10.27
N LYS A 123 -10.52 4.29 -11.32
CA LYS A 123 -10.17 3.67 -12.60
C LYS A 123 -8.96 2.75 -12.46
N PHE A 124 -7.96 3.18 -11.72
CA PHE A 124 -6.75 2.39 -11.53
C PHE A 124 -7.07 1.05 -10.85
N HIS A 125 -7.80 1.07 -9.73
CA HIS A 125 -8.06 -0.16 -8.99
C HIS A 125 -9.02 -1.09 -9.72
N LEU A 126 -10.10 -0.56 -10.31
CA LEU A 126 -11.05 -1.40 -11.05
C LEU A 126 -10.41 -2.01 -12.29
N LYS A 127 -9.59 -1.25 -13.00
CA LYS A 127 -8.85 -1.74 -14.16
C LYS A 127 -7.91 -2.89 -13.80
N ASN A 128 -7.34 -2.85 -12.61
CA ASN A 128 -6.36 -3.84 -12.17
C ASN A 128 -6.96 -5.03 -11.42
N GLY A 129 -8.28 -5.19 -11.47
CA GLY A 129 -8.93 -6.40 -10.98
C GLY A 129 -9.60 -6.27 -9.61
N ALA A 130 -9.55 -5.10 -8.99
CA ALA A 130 -10.22 -4.89 -7.72
C ALA A 130 -11.72 -4.63 -7.92
N SER A 131 -12.50 -4.86 -6.87
CA SER A 131 -13.91 -4.47 -6.82
C SER A 131 -14.10 -3.47 -5.69
N THR A 132 -15.13 -2.62 -5.82
CA THR A 132 -15.48 -1.67 -4.77
C THR A 132 -16.08 -2.45 -3.60
N TYR A 133 -15.40 -2.39 -2.45
CA TYR A 133 -15.90 -3.05 -1.24
C TYR A 133 -16.81 -2.11 -0.46
N ARG A 134 -16.39 -0.87 -0.24
CA ARG A 134 -17.16 0.10 0.54
C ARG A 134 -16.74 1.53 0.23
N GLU A 135 -17.73 2.40 0.06
CA GLU A 135 -17.48 3.84 -0.01
C GLU A 135 -17.67 4.42 1.39
N ASN A 136 -16.64 5.11 1.87
CA ASN A 136 -16.64 5.76 3.18
C ASN A 136 -16.88 7.26 3.00
N GLU A 137 -16.87 8.02 4.09
CA GLU A 137 -17.06 9.46 4.00
C GLU A 137 -15.97 10.13 3.17
N ASP A 138 -14.69 9.83 3.46
CA ASP A 138 -13.54 10.46 2.82
C ASP A 138 -12.62 9.49 2.07
N SER A 139 -13.06 8.26 1.86
CA SER A 139 -12.23 7.24 1.22
C SER A 139 -13.08 6.17 0.57
N VAL A 140 -12.41 5.30 -0.19
CA VAL A 140 -13.03 4.11 -0.77
C VAL A 140 -12.11 2.92 -0.50
N ASN A 141 -12.69 1.81 -0.08
CA ASN A 141 -11.97 0.54 0.01
C ASN A 141 -12.23 -0.27 -1.25
N TYR A 142 -11.18 -0.56 -1.99
CA TYR A 142 -11.22 -1.51 -3.11
C TYR A 142 -10.60 -2.82 -2.64
N LYS A 143 -11.20 -3.92 -3.02
CA LYS A 143 -10.76 -5.24 -2.59
C LYS A 143 -10.18 -6.01 -3.76
N TYR A 144 -8.98 -6.47 -3.58
CA TYR A 144 -8.27 -7.31 -4.55
C TYR A 144 -8.46 -8.79 -4.30
#